data_3403d82a283436cd7c9c9dca212e40ee
#
_entry.id   3403d82a283436cd7c9c9dca212e40ee
#
_cell.length_a   1.000
_cell.length_b   1.000
_cell.length_c   1.000
_cell.angle_alpha   90.00
_cell.angle_beta   90.00
_cell.angle_gamma   90.00
#
_symmetry.space_group_name_H-M   'P 1'
#
loop_
_entity.id
_entity.type
_entity.pdbx_description
1 polymer ?
#
loop_
_entity_poly.entity_id
_entity_poly.type
_entity_poly.pdbx_seq_one_letter_code
_entity_poly.pdbx_strand_id
1 'polypeptide(L)'
;MGTSGGECQRAAIARAIIGKPKLLICDEPTSALDVTVQAHILALLKNLCEELSMACLFISHDLAVVRGFCCRLYVMDAGKIVEKGSTDQIFANPQSDAAKRLLESLITF
;
A
#
# COMPACT_ATOMS: atom_id res chain seq x y z
N MET A 1 24.43 -9.06 -14.47
CA MET A 1 23.75 -8.31 -13.43
C MET A 1 22.25 -8.63 -13.45
N GLY A 2 21.66 -8.93 -12.31
CA GLY A 2 20.24 -9.21 -12.24
C GLY A 2 19.38 -7.97 -12.43
N THR A 3 18.08 -8.17 -12.61
CA THR A 3 17.13 -7.06 -12.66
C THR A 3 17.03 -6.38 -11.31
N SER A 4 16.73 -5.07 -11.32
CA SER A 4 16.46 -4.34 -10.09
C SER A 4 15.15 -4.82 -9.46
N GLY A 5 14.94 -4.55 -8.17
CA GLY A 5 13.68 -4.85 -7.50
C GLY A 5 12.49 -4.21 -8.19
N GLY A 6 12.66 -2.97 -8.70
CA GLY A 6 11.64 -2.26 -9.44
C GLY A 6 11.24 -2.94 -10.73
N GLU A 7 12.21 -3.48 -11.47
CA GLU A 7 11.94 -4.21 -12.71
C GLU A 7 11.19 -5.50 -12.44
N CYS A 8 11.58 -6.23 -11.39
CA CYS A 8 10.87 -7.44 -10.98
C CYS A 8 9.44 -7.15 -10.59
N GLN A 9 9.22 -6.05 -9.85
CA GLN A 9 7.88 -5.62 -9.46
C GLN A 9 7.03 -5.23 -10.66
N ARG A 10 7.59 -4.49 -11.61
CA ARG A 10 6.87 -4.12 -12.83
C ARG A 10 6.45 -5.35 -13.63
N ALA A 11 7.33 -6.35 -13.74
CA ALA A 11 7.01 -7.60 -14.42
C ALA A 11 5.88 -8.35 -13.71
N ALA A 12 5.89 -8.38 -12.38
CA ALA A 12 4.83 -9.01 -11.59
C ALA A 12 3.50 -8.28 -11.76
N ILE A 13 3.51 -6.96 -11.77
CA ILE A 13 2.31 -6.14 -12.01
C ILE A 13 1.76 -6.40 -13.41
N ALA A 14 2.62 -6.40 -14.42
CA ALA A 14 2.21 -6.65 -15.80
C ALA A 14 1.55 -8.02 -15.94
N ARG A 15 2.09 -9.05 -15.30
CA ARG A 15 1.50 -10.38 -15.28
C ARG A 15 0.13 -10.41 -14.62
N ALA A 16 0.00 -9.71 -13.50
CA ALA A 16 -1.24 -9.67 -12.74
C ALA A 16 -2.39 -9.02 -13.53
N ILE A 17 -2.09 -8.03 -14.37
CA ILE A 17 -3.13 -7.28 -15.10
C ILE A 17 -3.46 -7.83 -16.48
N ILE A 18 -2.71 -8.80 -17.00
CA ILE A 18 -2.97 -9.38 -18.33
C ILE A 18 -4.40 -9.89 -18.46
N GLY A 19 -4.94 -10.52 -17.41
CA GLY A 19 -6.31 -11.01 -17.38
C GLY A 19 -7.37 -9.95 -17.11
N LYS A 20 -6.99 -8.70 -17.01
CA LYS A 20 -7.88 -7.55 -16.69
C LYS A 20 -8.74 -7.81 -15.45
N PRO A 21 -8.15 -8.08 -14.29
CA PRO A 21 -8.92 -8.37 -13.08
C PRO A 21 -9.69 -7.14 -12.61
N LYS A 22 -10.77 -7.36 -11.87
CA LYS A 22 -11.51 -6.27 -11.23
C LYS A 22 -10.88 -5.85 -9.92
N LEU A 23 -10.08 -6.71 -9.31
CA LEU A 23 -9.40 -6.47 -8.04
C LEU A 23 -7.96 -6.93 -8.16
N LEU A 24 -7.05 -6.04 -7.80
CA LEU A 24 -5.62 -6.35 -7.68
C LEU A 24 -5.25 -6.36 -6.20
N ILE A 25 -4.63 -7.44 -5.75
CA ILE A 25 -4.14 -7.56 -4.37
C ILE A 25 -2.63 -7.36 -4.37
N CYS A 26 -2.18 -6.33 -3.65
CA CYS A 26 -0.76 -6.00 -3.52
C CYS A 26 -0.33 -6.20 -2.08
N ASP A 27 0.45 -7.25 -1.82
CA ASP A 27 0.95 -7.58 -0.48
C ASP A 27 2.37 -7.06 -0.33
N GLU A 28 2.50 -5.93 0.33
CA GLU A 28 3.77 -5.23 0.56
C GLU A 28 4.64 -5.11 -0.70
N PRO A 29 4.08 -4.56 -1.80
CA PRO A 29 4.77 -4.61 -3.10
C PRO A 29 6.04 -3.77 -3.15
N THR A 30 6.25 -2.88 -2.19
CA THR A 30 7.39 -1.96 -2.19
C THR A 30 8.30 -2.13 -0.98
N SER A 31 8.09 -3.15 -0.15
CA SER A 31 8.79 -3.28 1.14
C SER A 31 10.30 -3.45 1.03
N ALA A 32 10.80 -4.02 -0.07
CA ALA A 32 12.23 -4.27 -0.29
C ALA A 32 12.87 -3.27 -1.25
N LEU A 33 12.15 -2.22 -1.64
CA LEU A 33 12.60 -1.27 -2.65
C LEU A 33 13.14 0.01 -2.00
N ASP A 34 14.08 0.68 -2.67
CA ASP A 34 14.49 2.01 -2.22
C ASP A 34 13.37 3.04 -2.46
N VAL A 35 13.50 4.22 -1.85
CA VAL A 35 12.45 5.24 -1.84
C VAL A 35 12.08 5.70 -3.25
N THR A 36 13.06 5.89 -4.13
CA THR A 36 12.80 6.36 -5.49
C THR A 36 12.05 5.32 -6.31
N VAL A 37 12.49 4.06 -6.25
CA VAL A 37 11.84 2.97 -6.96
C VAL A 37 10.45 2.73 -6.39
N GLN A 38 10.29 2.81 -5.08
CA GLN A 38 9.01 2.69 -4.40
C GLN A 38 8.00 3.71 -4.94
N ALA A 39 8.41 4.98 -5.05
CA ALA A 39 7.53 6.03 -5.58
C ALA A 39 7.10 5.75 -7.03
N HIS A 40 8.00 5.26 -7.87
CA HIS A 40 7.68 4.90 -9.26
C HIS A 40 6.68 3.75 -9.34
N ILE A 41 6.85 2.72 -8.51
CA ILE A 41 5.95 1.56 -8.48
C ILE A 41 4.55 1.98 -8.00
N LEU A 42 4.48 2.81 -6.97
CA LEU A 42 3.20 3.28 -6.45
C LEU A 42 2.45 4.14 -7.49
N ALA A 43 3.17 5.02 -8.18
CA ALA A 43 2.58 5.83 -9.25
C ALA A 43 2.06 4.94 -10.40
N LEU A 44 2.81 3.91 -10.78
CA LEU A 44 2.40 2.96 -11.80
C LEU A 44 1.13 2.22 -11.39
N LEU A 45 1.08 1.70 -10.17
CA LEU A 45 -0.10 0.99 -9.64
C LEU A 45 -1.34 1.89 -9.63
N LYS A 46 -1.18 3.12 -9.17
CA LYS A 46 -2.28 4.07 -9.11
C LYS A 46 -2.84 4.37 -10.50
N ASN A 47 -1.96 4.64 -11.46
CA ASN A 47 -2.36 4.93 -12.84
C ASN A 47 -3.05 3.74 -13.49
N LEU A 48 -2.54 2.53 -13.29
CA LEU A 48 -3.14 1.32 -13.85
C LEU A 48 -4.52 1.05 -13.25
N CYS A 49 -4.69 1.23 -11.96
CA CYS A 49 -5.99 1.04 -11.32
C CYS A 49 -7.01 2.04 -11.85
N GLU A 50 -6.63 3.28 -12.07
CA GLU A 50 -7.51 4.29 -12.64
C GLU A 50 -7.86 3.99 -14.11
N GLU A 51 -6.87 3.70 -14.94
CA GLU A 51 -7.07 3.44 -16.36
C GLU A 51 -7.91 2.19 -16.61
N LEU A 52 -7.70 1.14 -15.82
CA LEU A 52 -8.38 -0.13 -16.00
C LEU A 52 -9.64 -0.26 -15.15
N SER A 53 -10.00 0.78 -14.42
CA SER A 53 -11.15 0.78 -13.48
C SER A 53 -11.07 -0.42 -12.53
N MET A 54 -9.88 -0.66 -12.01
CA MET A 54 -9.55 -1.80 -11.17
C MET A 54 -9.44 -1.36 -9.73
N ALA A 55 -10.04 -2.10 -8.81
CA ALA A 55 -9.87 -1.86 -7.38
C ALA A 55 -8.52 -2.45 -6.93
N CYS A 56 -7.90 -1.84 -5.96
CA CYS A 56 -6.63 -2.31 -5.41
C CYS A 56 -6.74 -2.47 -3.89
N LEU A 57 -6.46 -3.69 -3.42
CA LEU A 57 -6.28 -3.97 -2.00
C LEU A 57 -4.78 -3.95 -1.72
N PHE A 58 -4.34 -2.93 -1.00
CA PHE A 58 -2.93 -2.68 -0.74
C PHE A 58 -2.61 -3.04 0.71
N ILE A 59 -1.68 -3.97 0.90
CA ILE A 59 -1.29 -4.44 2.25
C ILE A 59 0.11 -3.93 2.54
N SER A 60 0.25 -3.16 3.60
CA SER A 60 1.55 -2.62 4.01
C SER A 60 1.55 -2.29 5.49
N HIS A 61 2.72 -2.40 6.13
CA HIS A 61 2.95 -1.90 7.47
C HIS A 61 3.62 -0.51 7.45
N ASP A 62 3.91 0.01 6.27
CA ASP A 62 4.53 1.33 6.10
C ASP A 62 3.44 2.39 5.94
N LEU A 63 3.19 3.14 7.01
CA LEU A 63 2.12 4.14 7.03
C LEU A 63 2.36 5.30 6.08
N ALA A 64 3.61 5.66 5.81
CA ALA A 64 3.91 6.73 4.84
C ALA A 64 3.45 6.32 3.45
N VAL A 65 3.66 5.06 3.07
CA VAL A 65 3.19 4.50 1.80
C VAL A 65 1.66 4.50 1.75
N VAL A 66 1.02 3.99 2.79
CA VAL A 66 -0.44 3.90 2.87
C VAL A 66 -1.08 5.29 2.76
N ARG A 67 -0.53 6.27 3.46
CA ARG A 67 -1.04 7.64 3.43
C ARG A 67 -1.02 8.25 2.04
N GLY A 68 0.04 7.99 1.29
CA GLY A 68 0.19 8.54 -0.05
C GLY A 68 -0.60 7.79 -1.12
N PHE A 69 -1.01 6.57 -0.86
CA PHE A 69 -1.63 5.69 -1.86
C PHE A 69 -3.11 5.42 -1.62
N CYS A 70 -3.52 5.22 -0.36
CA CYS A 70 -4.84 4.73 -0.01
C CYS A 70 -5.76 5.82 0.51
N CYS A 71 -7.04 5.80 0.08
CA CYS A 71 -8.08 6.71 0.58
C CYS A 71 -8.76 6.16 1.83
N ARG A 72 -8.82 4.84 1.96
CA ARG A 72 -9.41 4.15 3.11
C ARG A 72 -8.44 3.10 3.60
N LEU A 73 -8.49 2.82 4.89
CA LEU A 73 -7.65 1.77 5.43
C LEU A 73 -8.35 0.99 6.54
N TYR A 74 -7.85 -0.21 6.74
CA TYR A 74 -8.26 -1.11 7.80
C TYR A 74 -7.01 -1.44 8.60
N VAL A 75 -7.08 -1.23 9.91
CA VAL A 75 -5.97 -1.57 10.80
C VAL A 75 -6.22 -2.96 11.37
N MET A 76 -5.23 -3.83 11.24
CA MET A 76 -5.31 -5.19 11.74
C MET A 76 -4.35 -5.41 12.91
N ASP A 77 -4.79 -6.17 13.88
CA ASP A 77 -3.98 -6.60 15.01
C ASP A 77 -4.42 -8.00 15.44
N ALA A 78 -3.45 -8.89 15.63
CA ALA A 78 -3.69 -10.27 16.03
C ALA A 78 -4.75 -10.98 15.16
N GLY A 79 -4.71 -10.74 13.86
CA GLY A 79 -5.62 -11.38 12.90
C GLY A 79 -7.02 -10.80 12.85
N LYS A 80 -7.25 -9.66 13.53
CA LYS A 80 -8.57 -9.02 13.57
C LYS A 80 -8.48 -7.59 13.07
N ILE A 81 -9.55 -7.12 12.43
CA ILE A 81 -9.69 -5.71 12.07
C ILE A 81 -10.12 -4.96 13.34
N VAL A 82 -9.27 -4.06 13.81
CA VAL A 82 -9.51 -3.30 15.05
C VAL A 82 -9.97 -1.88 14.79
N GLU A 83 -9.74 -1.38 13.57
CA GLU A 83 -10.16 -0.03 13.18
C GLU A 83 -10.32 0.05 11.68
N LYS A 84 -11.28 0.84 11.21
CA LYS A 84 -11.48 1.10 9.78
C LYS A 84 -11.99 2.52 9.58
N GLY A 85 -11.68 3.10 8.43
CA GLY A 85 -12.16 4.44 8.09
C GLY A 85 -11.35 5.06 6.98
N SER A 86 -11.57 6.35 6.74
CA SER A 86 -10.76 7.08 5.79
C SER A 86 -9.34 7.23 6.34
N THR A 87 -8.38 7.29 5.43
CA THR A 87 -6.98 7.48 5.80
C THR A 87 -6.80 8.75 6.62
N ASP A 88 -7.43 9.85 6.20
CA ASP A 88 -7.32 11.13 6.89
C ASP A 88 -7.84 11.06 8.31
N GLN A 89 -8.97 10.40 8.54
CA GLN A 89 -9.56 10.27 9.87
C GLN A 89 -8.67 9.46 10.81
N ILE A 90 -8.13 8.35 10.34
CA ILE A 90 -7.29 7.48 11.16
C ILE A 90 -5.97 8.16 11.50
N PHE A 91 -5.38 8.90 10.57
CA PHE A 91 -4.15 9.65 10.83
C PHE A 91 -4.38 10.82 11.79
N ALA A 92 -5.53 11.51 11.67
CA ALA A 92 -5.84 12.64 12.54
C ALA A 92 -6.25 12.22 13.93
N ASN A 93 -6.99 11.11 14.07
CA ASN A 93 -7.55 10.67 15.35
C ASN A 93 -7.65 9.16 15.44
N PRO A 94 -6.53 8.46 15.63
CA PRO A 94 -6.55 7.00 15.75
C PRO A 94 -7.28 6.58 17.03
N GLN A 95 -8.15 5.60 16.92
CA GLN A 95 -8.98 5.11 18.02
C GLN A 95 -8.40 3.86 18.68
N SER A 96 -7.81 2.95 17.89
CA SER A 96 -7.26 1.70 18.41
C SER A 96 -5.84 1.89 18.90
N ASP A 97 -5.43 1.06 19.86
CA ASP A 97 -4.05 1.05 20.34
C ASP A 97 -3.07 0.65 19.24
N ALA A 98 -3.48 -0.26 18.35
CA ALA A 98 -2.66 -0.67 17.22
C ALA A 98 -2.38 0.49 16.28
N ALA A 99 -3.40 1.29 15.93
CA ALA A 99 -3.24 2.47 15.09
C ALA A 99 -2.35 3.52 15.76
N LYS A 100 -2.56 3.75 17.05
CA LYS A 100 -1.75 4.71 17.82
C LYS A 100 -0.27 4.30 17.83
N ARG A 101 0.03 3.03 18.03
CA ARG A 101 1.41 2.53 18.03
C ARG A 101 2.07 2.70 16.65
N LEU A 102 1.34 2.40 15.59
CA LEU A 102 1.85 2.56 14.22
C LEU A 102 2.16 4.02 13.91
N LEU A 103 1.29 4.94 14.32
CA LEU A 103 1.49 6.36 14.09
C LEU A 103 2.63 6.92 14.94
N GLU A 104 2.81 6.44 16.15
CA GLU A 104 3.93 6.82 16.99
C GLU A 104 5.27 6.47 16.35
N SER A 105 5.37 5.27 15.76
CA SER A 105 6.61 4.86 15.10
C SER A 105 6.92 5.71 13.86
N LEU A 106 5.91 6.26 13.21
CA LEU A 106 6.09 7.17 12.07
C LEU A 106 6.65 8.52 12.50
N ILE A 107 6.25 9.01 13.67
CA ILE A 107 6.65 10.32 14.20
C ILE A 107 8.01 10.28 14.89
N THR A 108 8.40 9.14 15.43
CA THR A 108 9.64 8.98 16.17
C THR A 108 10.83 8.85 15.23
N PHE A 109 11.75 9.76 15.30
CA PHE A 109 12.98 9.77 14.51
C PHE A 109 14.18 9.43 15.36
#